data_2be29a3a7e8d277457d15b1b2f147a1d
#
_entry.id   2be29a3a7e8d277457d15b1b2f147a1d
#
_cell.length_a   1.000
_cell.length_b   1.000
_cell.length_c   1.000
_cell.angle_alpha   90.00
_cell.angle_beta   90.00
_cell.angle_gamma   90.00
#
_symmetry.space_group_name_H-M   'P 1'
#
loop_
_entity.id
_entity.type
_entity.pdbx_description
1 polymer ?
#
loop_
_entity_poly.entity_id
_entity_poly.type
_entity_poly.pdbx_seq_one_letter_code
_entity_poly.pdbx_strand_id
1 'polypeptide(L)'
;MVVEDNDLNRKLFCDVLRANGFEVEPVADGNLVLATARAMVPDLIIMDIQLGGVSGVDLIEAAKRDRSLSAIPVLAVTAFAAKGDEERIRAAGAEGYLSKPVSIGPFMSAVNALL
;
A
#
# COMPACT_ATOMS: atom_id res chain seq x y z
N MET A 1 1.15 1.20 7.45
CA MET A 1 2.20 0.27 6.95
C MET A 1 2.52 0.62 5.50
N VAL A 2 3.80 0.70 5.17
CA VAL A 2 4.26 0.99 3.80
C VAL A 2 4.96 -0.24 3.24
N VAL A 3 4.40 -0.82 2.18
CA VAL A 3 4.93 -2.00 1.51
C VAL A 3 5.55 -1.57 0.19
N GLU A 4 6.87 -1.58 0.11
CA GLU A 4 7.63 -1.13 -1.05
C GLU A 4 9.00 -1.80 -1.03
N ASP A 5 9.39 -2.47 -2.09
CA ASP A 5 10.68 -3.16 -2.15
C ASP A 5 11.84 -2.26 -2.60
N ASN A 6 11.55 -1.13 -3.25
CA ASN A 6 12.57 -0.15 -3.62
C ASN A 6 12.94 0.69 -2.39
N ASP A 7 14.21 0.67 -2.01
CA ASP A 7 14.69 1.34 -0.79
C ASP A 7 14.45 2.85 -0.80
N LEU A 8 14.68 3.50 -1.93
CA LEU A 8 14.52 4.95 -2.06
C LEU A 8 13.06 5.35 -1.96
N ASN A 9 12.17 4.64 -2.67
CA ASN A 9 10.73 4.92 -2.63
C ASN A 9 10.15 4.64 -1.24
N ARG A 10 10.56 3.55 -0.61
CA ARG A 10 10.13 3.21 0.75
C ARG A 10 10.53 4.29 1.74
N LYS A 11 11.77 4.75 1.67
CA LYS A 11 12.26 5.84 2.51
C LYS A 11 11.47 7.12 2.28
N LEU A 12 11.21 7.49 1.03
CA LEU A 12 10.47 8.69 0.69
C LEU A 12 9.06 8.65 1.29
N PHE A 13 8.33 7.58 1.10
CA PHE A 13 6.97 7.45 1.64
C PHE A 13 6.97 7.49 3.16
N CYS A 14 7.89 6.79 3.80
CA CYS A 14 7.99 6.79 5.25
C CYS A 14 8.33 8.16 5.80
N ASP A 15 9.29 8.87 5.19
CA ASP A 15 9.70 10.20 5.64
C ASP A 15 8.56 11.21 5.51
N VAL A 16 7.81 11.19 4.40
CA VAL A 16 6.67 12.07 4.18
C VAL A 16 5.58 11.82 5.21
N LEU A 17 5.25 10.57 5.47
CA LEU A 17 4.22 10.20 6.45
C LEU A 17 4.63 10.60 7.87
N ARG A 18 5.87 10.33 8.25
CA ARG A 18 6.38 10.72 9.58
C ARG A 18 6.39 12.22 9.76
N ALA A 19 6.75 12.98 8.72
CA ALA A 19 6.70 14.44 8.74
C ALA A 19 5.28 14.98 8.95
N ASN A 20 4.25 14.20 8.60
CA ASN A 20 2.85 14.54 8.81
C ASN A 20 2.25 13.92 10.08
N GLY A 21 3.08 13.40 10.97
CA GLY A 21 2.66 12.94 12.29
C GLY A 21 2.23 11.48 12.37
N PHE A 22 2.44 10.69 11.31
CA PHE A 22 2.08 9.27 11.30
C PHE A 22 3.21 8.39 11.83
N GLU A 23 2.85 7.34 12.54
CA GLU A 23 3.75 6.23 12.81
C GLU A 23 3.74 5.29 11.62
N VAL A 24 4.92 4.83 11.19
CA VAL A 24 5.07 4.05 9.97
C VAL A 24 5.85 2.78 10.22
N GLU A 25 5.32 1.66 9.75
CA GLU A 25 6.04 0.38 9.69
C GLU A 25 6.41 0.09 8.24
N PRO A 26 7.69 0.14 7.87
CA PRO A 26 8.13 -0.20 6.52
C PRO A 26 8.26 -1.72 6.34
N VAL A 27 7.81 -2.23 5.20
CA VAL A 27 7.94 -3.64 4.84
C VAL A 27 8.51 -3.73 3.42
N ALA A 28 9.69 -4.31 3.30
CA ALA A 28 10.36 -4.48 2.01
C ALA A 28 10.03 -5.80 1.32
N ASP A 29 9.67 -6.82 2.08
CA ASP A 29 9.43 -8.17 1.59
C ASP A 29 7.94 -8.48 1.60
N GLY A 30 7.37 -8.72 0.41
CA GLY A 30 5.96 -9.05 0.27
C GLY A 30 5.52 -10.28 1.05
N ASN A 31 6.43 -11.23 1.30
CA ASN A 31 6.13 -12.43 2.08
C ASN A 31 5.87 -12.14 3.56
N LEU A 32 6.28 -10.97 4.05
CA LEU A 32 6.09 -10.57 5.45
C LEU A 32 4.86 -9.69 5.68
N VAL A 33 4.17 -9.29 4.62
CA VAL A 33 3.10 -8.29 4.69
C VAL A 33 1.94 -8.73 5.57
N LEU A 34 1.40 -9.92 5.34
CA LEU A 34 0.21 -10.36 6.06
C LEU A 34 0.51 -10.60 7.54
N ALA A 35 1.62 -11.24 7.86
CA ALA A 35 2.02 -11.47 9.25
C ALA A 35 2.27 -10.16 9.99
N THR A 36 2.96 -9.20 9.36
CA THR A 36 3.23 -7.89 9.94
C THR A 36 1.94 -7.12 10.16
N ALA A 37 1.04 -7.12 9.18
CA ALA A 37 -0.25 -6.45 9.30
C ALA A 37 -1.11 -7.03 10.43
N ARG A 38 -1.12 -8.35 10.58
CA ARG A 38 -1.85 -9.00 11.69
C ARG A 38 -1.29 -8.63 13.05
N ALA A 39 0.04 -8.50 13.16
CA ALA A 39 0.71 -8.18 14.41
C ALA A 39 0.49 -6.73 14.83
N MET A 40 0.49 -5.78 13.89
CA MET A 40 0.42 -4.35 14.21
C MET A 40 -0.96 -3.73 14.00
N VAL A 41 -1.81 -4.34 13.19
CA VAL A 41 -3.14 -3.85 12.79
C VAL A 41 -3.10 -2.38 12.38
N PRO A 42 -2.51 -2.06 11.23
CA PRO A 42 -2.35 -0.67 10.79
C PRO A 42 -3.69 -0.04 10.44
N ASP A 43 -3.75 1.29 10.47
CA ASP A 43 -4.94 2.04 10.05
C ASP A 43 -5.03 2.18 8.52
N LEU A 44 -3.91 1.99 7.83
CA LEU A 44 -3.81 2.10 6.38
C LEU A 44 -2.64 1.26 5.89
N ILE A 45 -2.82 0.58 4.78
CA ILE A 45 -1.75 -0.13 4.07
C ILE A 45 -1.50 0.58 2.75
N ILE A 46 -0.27 1.06 2.56
CA ILE A 46 0.19 1.59 1.27
C ILE A 46 0.96 0.46 0.60
N MET A 47 0.44 -0.02 -0.53
CA MET A 47 0.90 -1.25 -1.16
C MET A 47 1.45 -0.98 -2.56
N ASP A 48 2.74 -1.21 -2.75
CA ASP A 48 3.30 -1.32 -4.09
C ASP A 48 2.77 -2.61 -4.74
N ILE A 49 2.28 -2.49 -5.95
CA ILE A 49 1.72 -3.64 -6.68
C ILE A 49 2.83 -4.54 -7.22
N GLN A 50 4.02 -3.98 -7.47
CA GLN A 50 5.13 -4.72 -8.05
C GLN A 50 6.22 -4.98 -7.03
N LEU A 51 6.01 -6.02 -6.27
CA LEU A 51 7.00 -6.53 -5.33
C LEU A 51 7.73 -7.69 -5.99
N GLY A 52 9.05 -7.72 -5.88
CA GLY A 52 9.85 -8.78 -6.47
C GLY A 52 9.39 -10.16 -5.99
N GLY A 53 8.87 -10.97 -6.92
CA GLY A 53 8.45 -12.34 -6.63
C GLY A 53 7.10 -12.50 -5.94
N VAL A 54 6.43 -11.41 -5.55
CA VAL A 54 5.11 -11.46 -4.89
C VAL A 54 4.19 -10.45 -5.57
N SER A 55 2.98 -10.88 -5.91
CA SER A 55 1.99 -9.99 -6.50
C SER A 55 1.29 -9.14 -5.44
N GLY A 56 1.34 -7.82 -5.58
CA GLY A 56 0.60 -6.91 -4.71
C GLY A 56 -0.91 -7.11 -4.81
N VAL A 57 -1.41 -7.46 -5.99
CA VAL A 57 -2.84 -7.77 -6.18
C VAL A 57 -3.25 -8.97 -5.34
N ASP A 58 -2.45 -10.04 -5.34
CA ASP A 58 -2.72 -11.23 -4.53
C ASP A 58 -2.70 -10.90 -3.03
N LEU A 59 -1.77 -10.04 -2.61
CA LEU A 59 -1.70 -9.60 -1.21
C LEU A 59 -2.93 -8.80 -0.81
N ILE A 60 -3.43 -7.92 -1.68
CA ILE A 60 -4.66 -7.16 -1.43
C ILE A 60 -5.84 -8.11 -1.28
N GLU A 61 -5.99 -9.06 -2.19
CA GLU A 61 -7.06 -10.05 -2.11
C GLU A 61 -6.99 -10.88 -0.82
N ALA A 62 -5.79 -11.32 -0.45
CA ALA A 62 -5.58 -12.08 0.79
C ALA A 62 -5.94 -11.25 2.04
N ALA A 63 -5.53 -9.97 2.06
CA ALA A 63 -5.87 -9.08 3.18
C ALA A 63 -7.38 -8.86 3.28
N LYS A 64 -8.08 -8.75 2.16
CA LYS A 64 -9.54 -8.54 2.15
C LYS A 64 -10.34 -9.79 2.53
N ARG A 65 -9.72 -10.98 2.43
CA ARG A 65 -10.33 -12.23 2.91
C ARG A 65 -10.02 -12.50 4.38
N ASP A 66 -9.05 -11.82 4.95
CA ASP A 66 -8.63 -12.00 6.35
C ASP A 66 -9.51 -11.14 7.25
N ARG A 67 -10.20 -11.77 8.20
CA ARG A 67 -11.13 -11.06 9.10
C ARG A 67 -10.46 -9.95 9.90
N SER A 68 -9.21 -10.14 10.29
CA SER A 68 -8.48 -9.14 11.07
C SER A 68 -7.97 -7.97 10.23
N LEU A 69 -7.93 -8.11 8.90
CA LEU A 69 -7.38 -7.12 7.99
C LEU A 69 -8.38 -6.52 7.00
N SER A 70 -9.53 -7.15 6.82
CA SER A 70 -10.49 -6.80 5.75
C SER A 70 -11.02 -5.36 5.85
N ALA A 71 -11.08 -4.79 7.04
CA ALA A 71 -11.55 -3.43 7.24
C ALA A 71 -10.46 -2.37 7.06
N ILE A 72 -9.20 -2.76 6.95
CA ILE A 72 -8.08 -1.83 6.78
C ILE A 72 -8.04 -1.34 5.35
N PRO A 73 -8.12 -0.02 5.09
CA PRO A 73 -8.04 0.49 3.72
C PRO A 73 -6.67 0.27 3.11
N VAL A 74 -6.65 0.00 1.81
CA VAL A 74 -5.42 -0.23 1.03
C VAL A 74 -5.32 0.83 -0.06
N LEU A 75 -4.21 1.57 -0.05
CA LEU A 75 -3.83 2.49 -1.11
C LEU A 75 -2.80 1.78 -2.00
N ALA A 76 -3.21 1.43 -3.20
CA ALA A 76 -2.31 0.78 -4.16
C ALA A 76 -1.47 1.83 -4.89
N VAL A 77 -0.18 1.55 -5.05
CA VAL A 77 0.76 2.40 -5.79
C VAL A 77 1.45 1.54 -6.84
N THR A 78 1.47 1.96 -8.09
CA THR A 78 2.05 1.17 -9.16
C THR A 78 2.74 2.01 -10.21
N ALA A 79 3.85 1.49 -10.78
CA ALA A 79 4.54 2.07 -11.93
C ALA A 79 3.84 1.71 -13.25
N PHE A 80 3.03 0.67 -13.27
CA PHE A 80 2.30 0.26 -14.46
C PHE A 80 0.87 0.73 -14.37
N ALA A 81 0.54 1.71 -15.21
CA ALA A 81 -0.80 2.28 -15.30
C ALA A 81 -1.39 1.94 -16.67
N ALA A 82 -1.34 0.66 -17.06
CA ALA A 82 -1.96 0.20 -18.29
C ALA A 82 -3.48 0.26 -18.17
N LYS A 83 -4.15 0.39 -19.30
CA LYS A 83 -5.61 0.42 -19.35
C LYS A 83 -6.19 -0.84 -18.69
N GLY A 84 -7.08 -0.66 -17.74
CA GLY A 84 -7.70 -1.75 -17.01
C GLY A 84 -6.96 -2.16 -15.72
N ASP A 85 -5.73 -1.69 -15.48
CA ASP A 85 -4.99 -2.05 -14.27
C ASP A 85 -5.64 -1.47 -13.01
N GLU A 86 -6.09 -0.22 -13.07
CA GLU A 86 -6.78 0.38 -11.93
C GLU A 86 -8.05 -0.39 -11.58
N GLU A 87 -8.84 -0.78 -12.57
CA GLU A 87 -10.07 -1.56 -12.36
C GLU A 87 -9.77 -2.89 -11.71
N ARG A 88 -8.73 -3.58 -12.18
CA ARG A 88 -8.30 -4.87 -11.62
C ARG A 88 -7.83 -4.74 -10.18
N ILE A 89 -7.06 -3.72 -9.88
CA ILE A 89 -6.53 -3.45 -8.54
C ILE A 89 -7.66 -3.08 -7.59
N ARG A 90 -8.59 -2.24 -8.01
CA ARG A 90 -9.76 -1.90 -7.22
C ARG A 90 -10.70 -3.09 -7.03
N ALA A 91 -10.84 -3.95 -8.04
CA ALA A 91 -11.63 -5.18 -7.92
C ALA A 91 -11.03 -6.16 -6.92
N ALA A 92 -9.69 -6.15 -6.75
CA ALA A 92 -9.03 -6.95 -5.72
C ALA A 92 -9.33 -6.45 -4.30
N GLY A 93 -9.77 -5.21 -4.16
CA GLY A 93 -10.20 -4.63 -2.89
C GLY A 93 -9.51 -3.34 -2.47
N ALA A 94 -8.62 -2.79 -3.30
CA ALA A 94 -7.96 -1.52 -2.98
C ALA A 94 -8.98 -0.37 -2.99
N GLU A 95 -8.98 0.43 -1.94
CA GLU A 95 -9.86 1.60 -1.82
C GLU A 95 -9.28 2.84 -2.49
N GLY A 96 -7.96 2.88 -2.69
CA GLY A 96 -7.27 3.98 -3.36
C GLY A 96 -6.26 3.48 -4.37
N TYR A 97 -5.89 4.36 -5.31
CA TYR A 97 -4.97 4.03 -6.37
C TYR A 97 -4.15 5.25 -6.77
N LEU A 98 -2.84 5.09 -6.87
CA LEU A 98 -1.92 6.10 -7.40
C LEU A 98 -0.95 5.45 -8.37
N SER A 99 -0.63 6.15 -9.47
CA SER A 99 0.41 5.73 -10.39
C SER A 99 1.72 6.46 -10.09
N LYS A 100 2.85 5.75 -10.22
CA LYS A 100 4.19 6.33 -10.09
C LYS A 100 4.55 7.12 -11.36
N PRO A 101 5.36 8.17 -11.26
CA PRO A 101 5.95 8.72 -10.05
C PRO A 101 4.92 9.45 -9.18
N VAL A 102 5.03 9.29 -7.86
CA VAL A 102 4.07 9.86 -6.91
C VAL A 102 4.58 11.20 -6.38
N SER A 103 3.74 12.22 -6.50
CA SER A 103 4.01 13.54 -5.91
C SER A 103 3.47 13.59 -4.48
N ILE A 104 4.12 14.39 -3.63
CA ILE A 104 3.79 14.47 -2.18
C ILE A 104 2.34 14.93 -1.96
N GLY A 105 1.89 15.96 -2.68
CA GLY A 105 0.52 16.50 -2.52
C GLY A 105 -0.56 15.45 -2.81
N PRO A 106 -0.60 14.85 -4.00
CA PRO A 106 -1.54 13.79 -4.31
C PRO A 106 -1.43 12.57 -3.39
N PHE A 107 -0.20 12.21 -2.98
CA PHE A 107 0.03 11.12 -2.04
C PHE A 107 -0.66 11.38 -0.69
N MET A 108 -0.41 12.54 -0.10
CA MET A 108 -1.01 12.89 1.20
C MET A 108 -2.52 13.08 1.10
N SER A 109 -3.02 13.61 -0.03
CA SER A 109 -4.47 13.70 -0.26
C SER A 109 -5.12 12.33 -0.28
N ALA A 110 -4.51 11.35 -0.94
CA ALA A 110 -5.03 9.99 -1.00
C ALA A 110 -4.97 9.32 0.38
N VAL A 111 -3.88 9.50 1.12
CA VAL A 111 -3.74 8.96 2.49
C VAL A 111 -4.83 9.52 3.39
N ASN A 112 -5.02 10.84 3.41
CA ASN A 112 -6.01 11.48 4.26
C ASN A 112 -7.45 11.11 3.88
N ALA A 113 -7.71 10.86 2.60
CA ALA A 113 -9.04 10.45 2.15
C ALA A 113 -9.44 9.05 2.64
N LEU A 114 -8.46 8.19 2.96
CA LEU A 114 -8.70 6.82 3.40
C LEU A 114 -8.66 6.64 4.92
N LEU A 115 -8.23 7.65 5.65
CA LEU A 115 -8.12 7.60 7.11
C LEU A 115 -9.35 8.15 7.86
#